data_f02c98f3eef01302672c4edfb8f20c95
#
_entry.id   f02c98f3eef01302672c4edfb8f20c95
#
_cell.length_a   1.000
_cell.length_b   1.000
_cell.length_c   1.000
_cell.angle_alpha   90.00
_cell.angle_beta   90.00
_cell.angle_gamma   90.00
#
_symmetry.space_group_name_H-M   'P 1'
#
loop_
_entity.id
_entity.type
_entity.pdbx_description
1 polymer ?
#
loop_
_entity_poly.entity_id
_entity_poly.type
_entity_poly.pdbx_seq_one_letter_code
_entity_poly.pdbx_strand_id
1 'polypeptide(L)'
;MKSTIKYALMLIAAVALLVSCRGEDVIFIPEEVEVSTPEYTAIKGFYLLNEGNMGSNKATLDYYDYASGVYTRNIYGNANPSVPKEMGDVGNDLKIYGSKLYAVINC
;
A
#
# COMPACT_ATOMS: atom_id res chain seq x y z
N MET A 1 -30.14 -35.17 39.72
CA MET A 1 -30.70 -34.65 38.48
C MET A 1 -30.40 -33.16 38.22
N LYS A 2 -30.54 -32.27 39.19
CA LYS A 2 -30.23 -30.84 38.98
C LYS A 2 -28.74 -30.55 38.74
N SER A 3 -27.82 -31.33 39.28
CA SER A 3 -26.36 -31.14 39.05
C SER A 3 -25.90 -31.59 37.64
N THR A 4 -26.45 -32.68 37.14
CA THR A 4 -26.12 -33.19 35.80
C THR A 4 -26.55 -32.24 34.67
N ILE A 5 -27.67 -31.55 34.84
CA ILE A 5 -28.14 -30.52 33.90
C ILE A 5 -27.21 -29.30 33.90
N LYS A 6 -26.66 -28.90 35.05
CA LYS A 6 -25.70 -27.81 35.14
C LYS A 6 -24.39 -28.13 34.40
N TYR A 7 -23.89 -29.34 34.56
CA TYR A 7 -22.67 -29.77 33.85
C TYR A 7 -22.89 -29.91 32.35
N ALA A 8 -24.06 -30.39 31.91
CA ALA A 8 -24.43 -30.47 30.51
C ALA A 8 -24.52 -29.08 29.86
N LEU A 9 -25.10 -28.10 30.55
CA LEU A 9 -25.17 -26.73 30.09
C LEU A 9 -23.79 -26.06 30.04
N MET A 10 -22.91 -26.31 30.98
CA MET A 10 -21.52 -25.84 30.93
C MET A 10 -20.74 -26.44 29.75
N LEU A 11 -20.95 -27.72 29.49
CA LEU A 11 -20.29 -28.39 28.36
C LEU A 11 -20.74 -27.82 27.00
N ILE A 12 -22.04 -27.58 26.87
CA ILE A 12 -22.61 -26.97 25.64
C ILE A 12 -22.08 -25.54 25.45
N ALA A 13 -21.98 -24.75 26.52
CA ALA A 13 -21.42 -23.41 26.47
C ALA A 13 -19.93 -23.42 26.11
N ALA A 14 -19.15 -24.37 26.63
CA ALA A 14 -17.73 -24.53 26.28
C ALA A 14 -17.51 -24.93 24.82
N VAL A 15 -18.35 -25.80 24.27
CA VAL A 15 -18.31 -26.22 22.86
C VAL A 15 -18.72 -25.07 21.93
N ALA A 16 -19.73 -24.26 22.32
CA ALA A 16 -20.14 -23.09 21.55
C ALA A 16 -19.04 -22.03 21.46
N LEU A 17 -18.22 -21.88 22.51
CA LEU A 17 -17.07 -20.94 22.49
C LEU A 17 -15.93 -21.42 21.59
N LEU A 18 -15.78 -22.72 21.37
CA LEU A 18 -14.75 -23.28 20.48
C LEU A 18 -15.12 -23.17 18.99
N VAL A 19 -16.40 -23.04 18.66
CA VAL A 19 -16.88 -22.86 17.28
C VAL A 19 -16.82 -21.39 16.83
N SER A 20 -16.68 -20.46 17.75
CA SER A 20 -16.65 -19.01 17.45
C SER A 20 -15.41 -18.49 16.74
N CYS A 21 -14.38 -19.29 16.56
CA CYS A 21 -13.11 -18.88 15.92
C CYS A 21 -12.91 -19.46 14.51
N ARG A 22 -13.94 -19.93 13.85
CA ARG A 22 -13.88 -20.20 12.41
C ARG A 22 -14.39 -18.97 11.66
N GLY A 23 -13.58 -17.91 11.67
CA GLY A 23 -13.63 -16.98 10.55
C GLY A 23 -13.28 -17.77 9.30
N GLU A 24 -14.16 -17.84 8.33
CA GLU A 24 -13.76 -18.23 6.99
C GLU A 24 -12.69 -17.24 6.57
N ASP A 25 -11.43 -17.67 6.56
CA ASP A 25 -10.38 -16.95 5.89
C ASP A 25 -10.79 -16.88 4.42
N VAL A 26 -11.40 -15.77 4.04
CA VAL A 26 -11.61 -15.45 2.63
C VAL A 26 -10.21 -15.27 2.06
N ILE A 27 -9.64 -16.36 1.57
CA ILE A 27 -8.42 -16.32 0.80
C ILE A 27 -8.77 -15.54 -0.46
N PHE A 28 -8.44 -14.24 -0.47
CA PHE A 28 -8.40 -13.48 -1.70
C PHE A 28 -7.30 -14.11 -2.56
N ILE A 29 -7.71 -14.98 -3.48
CA ILE A 29 -6.83 -15.37 -4.58
C ILE A 29 -6.76 -14.11 -5.44
N PRO A 30 -5.62 -13.42 -5.49
CA PRO A 30 -5.48 -12.28 -6.37
C PRO A 30 -5.70 -12.80 -7.80
N GLU A 31 -6.69 -12.25 -8.48
CA GLU A 31 -6.86 -12.47 -9.90
C GLU A 31 -5.57 -12.04 -10.60
N GLU A 32 -4.83 -12.99 -11.16
CA GLU A 32 -3.67 -12.69 -11.99
C GLU A 32 -4.16 -11.96 -13.23
N VAL A 33 -4.15 -10.65 -13.16
CA VAL A 33 -4.33 -9.81 -14.34
C VAL A 33 -3.03 -9.87 -15.12
N GLU A 34 -3.03 -10.51 -16.28
CA GLU A 34 -1.92 -10.41 -17.22
C GLU A 34 -1.72 -8.94 -17.59
N VAL A 35 -0.80 -8.29 -16.87
CA VAL A 35 -0.35 -6.96 -17.25
C VAL A 35 0.62 -7.14 -18.40
N SER A 36 0.18 -6.81 -19.60
CA SER A 36 1.10 -6.68 -20.73
C SER A 36 2.17 -5.66 -20.34
N THR A 37 3.38 -6.15 -20.02
CA THR A 37 4.53 -5.27 -19.83
C THR A 37 4.76 -4.56 -21.16
N PRO A 38 4.66 -3.23 -21.21
CA PRO A 38 5.04 -2.50 -22.40
C PRO A 38 6.51 -2.83 -22.71
N GLU A 39 6.79 -3.13 -23.95
CA GLU A 39 8.15 -3.42 -24.40
C GLU A 39 8.99 -2.14 -24.28
N TYR A 40 9.76 -2.04 -23.19
CA TYR A 40 10.65 -0.90 -22.95
C TYR A 40 11.88 -1.02 -23.83
N THR A 41 11.91 -0.29 -24.92
CA THR A 41 13.05 -0.25 -25.83
C THR A 41 14.21 0.57 -25.30
N ALA A 42 13.99 1.46 -24.31
CA ALA A 42 15.03 2.26 -23.66
C ALA A 42 14.57 2.82 -22.32
N ILE A 43 15.48 2.89 -21.36
CA ILE A 43 15.29 3.61 -20.10
C ILE A 43 15.35 5.11 -20.40
N LYS A 44 14.28 5.83 -20.11
CA LYS A 44 14.18 7.27 -20.40
C LYS A 44 14.67 8.17 -19.27
N GLY A 45 14.70 7.66 -18.05
CA GLY A 45 15.08 8.42 -16.88
C GLY A 45 14.88 7.63 -15.59
N PHE A 46 14.91 8.33 -14.46
CA PHE A 46 14.60 7.73 -13.17
C PHE A 46 13.79 8.67 -12.29
N TYR A 47 13.01 8.07 -11.40
CA TYR A 47 12.32 8.75 -10.32
C TYR A 47 13.12 8.63 -9.04
N LEU A 48 13.15 9.68 -8.24
CA LEU A 48 13.74 9.73 -6.92
C LEU A 48 12.67 10.12 -5.90
N LEU A 49 12.39 9.23 -4.95
CA LEU A 49 11.53 9.53 -3.82
C LEU A 49 12.37 10.09 -2.68
N ASN A 50 12.11 11.32 -2.28
CA ASN A 50 12.72 11.95 -1.13
C ASN A 50 11.93 11.58 0.12
N GLU A 51 12.61 11.03 1.11
CA GLU A 51 11.98 10.45 2.30
C GLU A 51 11.17 11.46 3.12
N GLY A 52 11.68 12.68 3.30
CA GLY A 52 11.08 13.64 4.21
C GLY A 52 11.31 13.29 5.69
N ASN A 53 10.41 13.72 6.56
CA ASN A 53 10.44 13.45 8.00
C ASN A 53 9.03 13.31 8.55
N MET A 54 8.87 12.46 9.56
CA MET A 54 7.60 12.30 10.28
C MET A 54 7.10 13.67 10.81
N GLY A 55 5.84 13.98 10.58
CA GLY A 55 5.19 15.23 10.98
C GLY A 55 5.57 16.48 10.15
N SER A 56 6.41 16.32 9.12
CA SER A 56 6.87 17.47 8.31
C SER A 56 6.10 17.68 7.01
N ASN A 57 5.40 16.65 6.53
CA ASN A 57 4.75 16.63 5.21
C ASN A 57 5.70 17.07 4.07
N LYS A 58 6.89 16.47 4.01
CA LYS A 58 7.96 16.85 3.07
C LYS A 58 8.47 15.71 2.18
N ALA A 59 7.76 14.59 2.10
CA ALA A 59 8.06 13.58 1.10
C ALA A 59 7.76 14.15 -0.29
N THR A 60 8.73 14.08 -1.20
CA THR A 60 8.62 14.62 -2.56
C THR A 60 9.12 13.63 -3.58
N LEU A 61 8.65 13.76 -4.80
CA LEU A 61 9.08 12.95 -5.94
C LEU A 61 9.77 13.82 -6.96
N ASP A 62 10.99 13.43 -7.34
CA ASP A 62 11.79 14.08 -8.37
C ASP A 62 11.93 13.17 -9.57
N TYR A 63 12.29 13.75 -10.73
CA TYR A 63 12.53 13.00 -11.96
C TYR A 63 13.74 13.53 -12.71
N TYR A 64 14.58 12.62 -13.18
CA TYR A 64 15.68 12.92 -14.08
C TYR A 64 15.42 12.34 -15.47
N ASP A 65 15.51 13.17 -16.50
CA ASP A 65 15.35 12.76 -17.89
C ASP A 65 16.70 12.63 -18.58
N TYR A 66 17.00 11.43 -19.09
CA TYR A 66 18.28 11.16 -19.74
C TYR A 66 18.45 11.88 -21.08
N ALA A 67 17.37 12.08 -21.81
CA ALA A 67 17.47 12.70 -23.14
C ALA A 67 17.81 14.19 -23.06
N SER A 68 17.21 14.91 -22.11
CA SER A 68 17.43 16.35 -21.92
C SER A 68 18.54 16.67 -20.90
N GLY A 69 18.88 15.71 -20.03
CA GLY A 69 19.78 15.94 -18.89
C GLY A 69 19.16 16.82 -17.81
N VAL A 70 17.85 16.98 -17.79
CA VAL A 70 17.12 17.85 -16.87
C VAL A 70 16.68 17.06 -15.64
N TYR A 71 17.00 17.60 -14.46
CA TYR A 71 16.50 17.13 -13.16
C TYR A 71 15.39 18.03 -12.68
N THR A 72 14.17 17.48 -12.56
CA THR A 72 12.98 18.22 -12.13
C THR A 72 12.60 17.81 -10.71
N ARG A 73 12.56 18.78 -9.81
CA ARG A 73 12.20 18.56 -8.40
C ARG A 73 10.70 18.67 -8.21
N ASN A 74 10.18 17.90 -7.25
CA ASN A 74 8.79 17.91 -6.80
C ASN A 74 7.76 17.84 -7.95
N ILE A 75 7.90 16.84 -8.80
CA ILE A 75 7.03 16.67 -9.97
C ILE A 75 5.57 16.44 -9.59
N TYR A 76 5.30 15.81 -8.42
CA TYR A 76 3.94 15.61 -7.93
C TYR A 76 3.26 16.94 -7.59
N GLY A 77 3.90 17.80 -6.80
CA GLY A 77 3.36 19.12 -6.46
C GLY A 77 3.18 20.01 -7.68
N ASN A 78 4.14 19.97 -8.62
CA ASN A 78 4.06 20.72 -9.86
C ASN A 78 2.90 20.28 -10.76
N ALA A 79 2.63 18.97 -10.82
CA ALA A 79 1.53 18.43 -11.60
C ALA A 79 0.15 18.60 -10.93
N ASN A 80 0.12 18.84 -9.62
CA ASN A 80 -1.10 18.96 -8.84
C ASN A 80 -1.15 20.27 -8.03
N PRO A 81 -1.17 21.42 -8.68
CA PRO A 81 -1.08 22.73 -8.01
C PRO A 81 -2.28 23.05 -7.09
N SER A 82 -3.40 22.34 -7.26
CA SER A 82 -4.58 22.46 -6.40
C SER A 82 -4.47 21.66 -5.10
N VAL A 83 -3.49 20.77 -4.99
CA VAL A 83 -3.22 20.02 -3.76
C VAL A 83 -2.30 20.86 -2.89
N PRO A 84 -2.76 21.35 -1.71
CA PRO A 84 -2.02 22.35 -0.94
C PRO A 84 -0.83 21.80 -0.17
N LYS A 85 -0.51 20.52 -0.33
CA LYS A 85 0.50 19.82 0.47
C LYS A 85 1.34 18.90 -0.38
N GLU A 86 2.51 18.56 0.12
CA GLU A 86 3.38 17.52 -0.41
C GLU A 86 2.72 16.13 -0.36
N MET A 87 3.41 15.10 -0.78
CA MET A 87 2.88 13.73 -0.84
C MET A 87 2.54 13.13 0.54
N GLY A 88 3.12 13.65 1.61
CA GLY A 88 2.98 13.19 2.99
C GLY A 88 4.30 13.31 3.74
N ASP A 89 4.39 12.68 4.91
CA ASP A 89 5.52 12.86 5.82
C ASP A 89 6.76 12.07 5.38
N VAL A 90 6.62 10.77 5.22
CA VAL A 90 7.76 9.86 4.98
C VAL A 90 7.52 8.98 3.77
N GLY A 91 8.36 9.13 2.76
CA GLY A 91 8.38 8.24 1.60
C GLY A 91 9.16 6.96 1.90
N ASN A 92 8.51 5.80 1.80
CA ASN A 92 9.12 4.53 2.15
C ASN A 92 9.50 3.67 0.95
N ASP A 93 8.71 3.71 -0.10
CA ASP A 93 8.95 2.86 -1.28
C ASP A 93 8.37 3.49 -2.53
N LEU A 94 8.97 3.12 -3.66
CA LEU A 94 8.58 3.58 -4.99
C LEU A 94 8.68 2.43 -5.97
N LYS A 95 7.60 2.13 -6.69
CA LYS A 95 7.58 1.02 -7.63
C LYS A 95 6.78 1.33 -8.88
N ILE A 96 7.34 0.95 -10.02
CA ILE A 96 6.62 0.97 -11.30
C ILE A 96 5.99 -0.40 -11.51
N TYR A 97 4.68 -0.39 -11.79
CA TYR A 97 3.95 -1.59 -12.15
C TYR A 97 2.97 -1.27 -13.30
N GLY A 98 3.14 -1.98 -14.41
CA GLY A 98 2.44 -1.65 -15.64
C GLY A 98 2.75 -0.22 -16.12
N SER A 99 1.73 0.59 -16.36
CA SER A 99 1.85 2.00 -16.78
C SER A 99 1.78 3.00 -15.63
N LYS A 100 1.84 2.53 -14.37
CA LYS A 100 1.66 3.38 -13.19
C LYS A 100 2.87 3.35 -12.28
N LEU A 101 3.10 4.48 -11.61
CA LEU A 101 4.06 4.64 -10.53
C LEU A 101 3.32 4.66 -9.19
N TYR A 102 3.72 3.78 -8.28
CA TYR A 102 3.16 3.67 -6.94
C TYR A 102 4.17 4.17 -5.93
N ALA A 103 3.75 5.07 -5.07
CA ALA A 103 4.54 5.54 -3.94
C ALA A 103 3.87 5.15 -2.62
N VAL A 104 4.64 4.60 -1.69
CA VAL A 104 4.18 4.29 -0.33
C VAL A 104 4.65 5.40 0.59
N ILE A 105 3.71 6.11 1.17
CA ILE A 105 3.96 7.28 2.02
C ILE A 105 3.29 7.05 3.37
N ASN A 106 4.03 7.25 4.44
CA ASN A 106 3.50 7.29 5.80
C ASN A 106 3.12 8.72 6.17
N CYS A 107 1.98 8.84 6.84
CA CYS A 107 1.48 10.10 7.40
C CYS A 107 1.42 10.02 8.92
#